data_7fe23689ceff0e23159d02c2268db1d8
#
_entry.id   7fe23689ceff0e23159d02c2268db1d8
#
_cell.length_a   1.000
_cell.length_b   1.000
_cell.length_c   1.000
_cell.angle_alpha   90.00
_cell.angle_beta   90.00
_cell.angle_gamma   90.00
#
_symmetry.space_group_name_H-M   'P 1'
#
loop_
_entity.id
_entity.type
_entity.pdbx_description
1 polymer ?
#
loop_
_entity_poly.entity_id
_entity_poly.type
_entity_poly.pdbx_seq_one_letter_code
_entity_poly.pdbx_strand_id
1 'polypeptide(L)'
;MPPFASSLIMHVLTNAEKLIPRRDAASLAESRKLAGIRIVTGTTSPFTRYERISVSPASCSIRSEYVIAFYTFKLQYKCNNSTPAWEQRKFGDCFEFLKSNTLSRAGLNGENGTARNVHYGDILIKFGDCLDGERSDLPFITDDTVLPKYAGSILREGDVIFADTAEDETAGKCVELRKLPKEPTISGLHTIPARPRFPFGTGYLGHYLNSDAYHRQLLPLMQGIKVISVSKAALQDTQVRFPGLSEQSAIGAALNEIDSLITLHQRKRLSIRQRSLSLIHI
;
A
#
# COMPACT_ATOMS: atom_id res chain seq x y z
N MET A 1 -7.47 -16.75 -13.79
CA MET A 1 -6.76 -15.87 -12.84
C MET A 1 -6.81 -16.50 -11.47
N PRO A 2 -5.72 -16.61 -10.72
CA PRO A 2 -5.81 -17.01 -9.33
C PRO A 2 -6.66 -16.00 -8.57
N PRO A 3 -7.49 -16.39 -7.61
CA PRO A 3 -8.45 -15.51 -6.90
C PRO A 3 -7.80 -14.34 -6.18
N PHE A 4 -6.50 -14.39 -5.93
CA PHE A 4 -5.74 -13.35 -5.23
C PHE A 4 -5.37 -12.14 -6.10
N ALA A 5 -5.05 -12.32 -7.37
CA ALA A 5 -4.78 -11.19 -8.26
C ALA A 5 -6.04 -10.32 -8.42
N SER A 6 -7.22 -10.95 -8.47
CA SER A 6 -8.50 -10.24 -8.47
C SER A 6 -8.76 -9.50 -7.16
N SER A 7 -8.40 -10.09 -6.01
CA SER A 7 -8.55 -9.47 -4.70
C SER A 7 -7.62 -8.26 -4.52
N LEU A 8 -6.37 -8.37 -4.96
CA LEU A 8 -5.39 -7.28 -4.88
C LEU A 8 -5.79 -6.09 -5.74
N ILE A 9 -6.25 -6.33 -6.97
CA ILE A 9 -6.77 -5.30 -7.87
C ILE A 9 -8.04 -4.66 -7.28
N MET A 10 -8.93 -5.46 -6.68
CA MET A 10 -10.12 -4.95 -5.99
C MET A 10 -9.77 -4.07 -4.79
N HIS A 11 -8.73 -4.39 -4.03
CA HIS A 11 -8.27 -3.55 -2.92
C HIS A 11 -7.83 -2.17 -3.38
N VAL A 12 -7.03 -2.08 -4.44
CA VAL A 12 -6.60 -0.80 -5.04
C VAL A 12 -7.80 -0.01 -5.55
N LEU A 13 -8.76 -0.67 -6.21
CA LEU A 13 -9.99 -0.02 -6.68
C LEU A 13 -10.87 0.46 -5.51
N THR A 14 -10.98 -0.32 -4.43
CA THR A 14 -11.74 0.06 -3.22
C THR A 14 -11.09 1.24 -2.51
N ASN A 15 -9.76 1.30 -2.45
CA ASN A 15 -9.05 2.45 -1.90
C ASN A 15 -9.20 3.69 -2.79
N ALA A 16 -9.22 3.54 -4.10
CA ALA A 16 -9.54 4.63 -5.02
C ALA A 16 -10.98 5.17 -4.80
N GLU A 17 -11.94 4.30 -4.47
CA GLU A 17 -13.32 4.72 -4.13
C GLU A 17 -13.41 5.48 -2.79
N LYS A 18 -12.57 5.14 -1.79
CA LYS A 18 -12.50 5.88 -0.50
C LYS A 18 -12.00 7.32 -0.66
N LEU A 19 -11.29 7.62 -1.74
CA LEU A 19 -10.78 8.95 -2.08
C LEU A 19 -11.83 9.83 -2.79
N ILE A 20 -12.98 9.26 -3.18
CA ILE A 20 -14.13 10.03 -3.68
C ILE A 20 -14.91 10.51 -2.45
N PRO A 21 -15.11 11.83 -2.24
CA PRO A 21 -15.92 12.32 -1.14
C PRO A 21 -17.27 11.62 -1.15
N ARG A 22 -17.66 11.04 -0.03
CA ARG A 22 -19.01 10.45 0.16
C ARG A 22 -20.04 11.55 -0.08
N ARG A 23 -20.51 11.65 -1.28
CA ARG A 23 -21.84 12.22 -1.56
C ARG A 23 -22.81 11.05 -1.42
N ASP A 24 -23.97 11.33 -0.83
CA ASP A 24 -25.03 10.40 -0.46
C ASP A 24 -25.21 9.20 -1.39
N ALA A 25 -25.65 8.06 -0.84
CA ALA A 25 -25.81 6.80 -1.55
C ALA A 25 -26.64 6.91 -2.86
N ALA A 26 -27.54 7.88 -2.94
CA ALA A 26 -28.29 8.25 -4.15
C ALA A 26 -27.40 8.80 -5.27
N SER A 27 -26.43 9.65 -4.93
CA SER A 27 -25.46 10.20 -5.87
C SER A 27 -24.48 9.14 -6.41
N LEU A 28 -24.20 8.10 -5.61
CA LEU A 28 -23.35 6.98 -6.05
C LEU A 28 -24.06 6.10 -7.07
N ALA A 29 -25.38 5.86 -6.88
CA ALA A 29 -26.21 5.11 -7.82
C ALA A 29 -26.37 5.86 -9.15
N GLU A 30 -26.51 7.17 -9.10
CA GLU A 30 -26.59 8.03 -10.28
C GLU A 30 -25.23 8.16 -11.00
N SER A 31 -24.13 8.24 -10.27
CA SER A 31 -22.79 8.21 -10.83
C SER A 31 -22.46 6.88 -11.49
N ARG A 32 -22.97 5.76 -10.97
CA ARG A 32 -22.86 4.42 -11.61
C ARG A 32 -23.68 4.34 -12.89
N LYS A 33 -24.83 4.97 -12.94
CA LYS A 33 -25.71 5.05 -14.13
C LYS A 33 -25.10 5.92 -15.24
N LEU A 34 -24.59 7.10 -14.89
CA LEU A 34 -23.87 8.02 -15.77
C LEU A 34 -22.54 7.44 -16.25
N ALA A 35 -21.96 6.55 -15.45
CA ALA A 35 -20.70 5.91 -15.73
C ALA A 35 -20.78 4.75 -16.74
N GLY A 36 -21.97 4.28 -17.12
CA GLY A 36 -22.15 3.17 -18.09
C GLY A 36 -21.45 1.87 -17.66
N ILE A 37 -21.22 1.67 -16.35
CA ILE A 37 -20.60 0.46 -15.83
C ILE A 37 -21.71 -0.58 -15.63
N ARG A 38 -21.69 -1.62 -16.42
CA ARG A 38 -22.55 -2.79 -16.25
C ARG A 38 -21.69 -3.95 -15.74
N ILE A 39 -21.97 -4.36 -14.51
CA ILE A 39 -21.37 -5.58 -13.95
C ILE A 39 -22.32 -6.73 -14.31
N VAL A 40 -21.88 -7.64 -15.15
CA VAL A 40 -22.63 -8.87 -15.45
C VAL A 40 -21.92 -10.01 -14.75
N THR A 41 -22.55 -10.57 -13.73
CA THR A 41 -22.08 -11.80 -13.08
C THR A 41 -22.66 -13.00 -13.82
N GLY A 42 -21.79 -13.83 -14.36
CA GLY A 42 -22.17 -15.09 -14.99
C GLY A 42 -21.50 -16.28 -14.31
N THR A 43 -22.26 -17.32 -14.02
CA THR A 43 -21.73 -18.61 -13.54
C THR A 43 -21.89 -19.62 -14.65
N THR A 44 -20.78 -20.11 -15.19
CA THR A 44 -20.78 -21.19 -16.21
C THR A 44 -20.33 -22.54 -15.67
N SER A 45 -19.92 -22.61 -14.40
CA SER A 45 -19.61 -23.86 -13.70
C SER A 45 -19.54 -23.56 -12.18
N PRO A 46 -19.70 -24.58 -11.31
CA PRO A 46 -19.68 -24.38 -9.86
C PRO A 46 -18.33 -23.90 -9.29
N PHE A 47 -17.29 -23.81 -10.12
CA PHE A 47 -15.94 -23.42 -9.67
C PHE A 47 -15.35 -22.15 -10.33
N THR A 48 -16.05 -21.52 -11.27
CA THR A 48 -15.55 -20.32 -11.96
C THR A 48 -16.61 -19.22 -11.93
N ARG A 49 -16.42 -18.26 -11.03
CA ARG A 49 -17.14 -16.99 -11.06
C ARG A 49 -16.24 -15.96 -11.74
N TYR A 50 -16.68 -15.41 -12.86
CA TYR A 50 -16.01 -14.28 -13.48
C TYR A 50 -16.95 -13.09 -13.60
N GLU A 51 -16.42 -11.92 -13.31
CA GLU A 51 -17.11 -10.67 -13.53
C GLU A 51 -16.59 -10.06 -14.82
N ARG A 52 -17.48 -9.80 -15.76
CA ARG A 52 -17.17 -9.06 -16.96
C ARG A 52 -17.54 -7.61 -16.74
N ILE A 53 -16.52 -6.76 -16.65
CA ILE A 53 -16.71 -5.30 -16.60
C ILE A 53 -16.71 -4.81 -18.05
N SER A 54 -17.85 -4.31 -18.52
CA SER A 54 -17.94 -3.61 -19.81
C SER A 54 -18.00 -2.11 -19.58
N VAL A 55 -17.13 -1.37 -20.26
CA VAL A 55 -17.04 0.09 -20.16
C VAL A 55 -17.45 0.66 -21.52
N SER A 56 -18.47 1.54 -21.52
CA SER A 56 -18.88 2.26 -22.74
C SER A 56 -17.88 3.35 -23.11
N PRO A 57 -17.55 3.56 -24.41
CA PRO A 57 -16.52 4.49 -24.86
C PRO A 57 -16.81 5.98 -24.65
N ALA A 58 -17.98 6.35 -24.19
CA ALA A 58 -18.49 7.71 -24.39
C ALA A 58 -18.26 8.71 -23.25
N SER A 59 -17.57 8.39 -22.18
CA SER A 59 -17.40 9.38 -21.11
C SER A 59 -16.16 9.18 -20.23
N CYS A 60 -15.26 10.15 -20.31
CA CYS A 60 -14.21 10.47 -19.34
C CYS A 60 -12.80 9.90 -19.61
N SER A 61 -11.85 10.82 -19.80
CA SER A 61 -10.42 10.56 -20.00
C SER A 61 -9.76 9.72 -18.89
N ILE A 62 -10.30 9.74 -17.66
CA ILE A 62 -9.84 8.94 -16.53
C ILE A 62 -9.98 7.44 -16.77
N ARG A 63 -11.03 7.03 -17.51
CA ARG A 63 -11.32 5.61 -17.74
C ARG A 63 -10.39 4.97 -18.75
N SER A 64 -9.92 5.72 -19.73
CA SER A 64 -9.01 5.20 -20.74
C SER A 64 -7.67 4.79 -20.14
N GLU A 65 -7.16 5.55 -19.17
CA GLU A 65 -5.86 5.29 -18.56
C GLU A 65 -5.88 4.04 -17.65
N TYR A 66 -6.94 3.85 -16.83
CA TYR A 66 -7.09 2.63 -16.03
C TYR A 66 -7.32 1.39 -16.87
N VAL A 67 -8.08 1.52 -17.96
CA VAL A 67 -8.30 0.43 -18.90
C VAL A 67 -7.00 0.08 -19.63
N ILE A 68 -6.22 1.08 -20.03
CA ILE A 68 -4.91 0.87 -20.67
C ILE A 68 -3.94 0.19 -19.71
N ALA A 69 -3.83 0.63 -18.46
CA ALA A 69 -2.97 -0.01 -17.44
C ALA A 69 -3.38 -1.48 -17.21
N PHE A 70 -4.68 -1.77 -17.12
CA PHE A 70 -5.19 -3.12 -16.98
C PHE A 70 -4.92 -3.99 -18.22
N TYR A 71 -5.11 -3.47 -19.42
CA TYR A 71 -4.81 -4.18 -20.67
C TYR A 71 -3.31 -4.36 -20.86
N THR A 72 -2.48 -3.39 -20.51
CA THR A 72 -1.01 -3.49 -20.57
C THR A 72 -0.52 -4.59 -19.63
N PHE A 73 -1.04 -4.64 -18.40
CA PHE A 73 -0.77 -5.74 -17.46
C PHE A 73 -1.19 -7.09 -18.04
N LYS A 74 -2.39 -7.19 -18.62
CA LYS A 74 -2.91 -8.43 -19.20
C LYS A 74 -2.14 -8.87 -20.47
N LEU A 75 -1.62 -7.93 -21.27
CA LEU A 75 -0.83 -8.21 -22.47
C LEU A 75 0.61 -8.60 -22.15
N GLN A 76 1.22 -8.01 -21.11
CA GLN A 76 2.55 -8.40 -20.65
C GLN A 76 2.54 -9.76 -19.94
N TYR A 77 1.42 -10.12 -19.32
CA TYR A 77 1.25 -11.38 -18.61
C TYR A 77 0.46 -12.38 -19.47
N LYS A 78 1.14 -13.11 -20.36
CA LYS A 78 0.57 -14.31 -20.97
C LYS A 78 0.44 -15.35 -19.86
N CYS A 79 -0.77 -15.51 -19.32
CA CYS A 79 -1.10 -16.64 -18.46
C CYS A 79 -0.97 -17.95 -19.28
N ASN A 80 0.20 -18.53 -19.28
CA ASN A 80 0.34 -19.92 -19.67
C ASN A 80 -0.31 -20.76 -18.56
N ASN A 81 -1.05 -21.79 -18.92
CA ASN A 81 -1.71 -22.72 -17.97
C ASN A 81 -0.73 -23.47 -17.03
N SER A 82 0.56 -23.15 -17.09
CA SER A 82 1.65 -23.70 -16.28
C SER A 82 2.23 -22.69 -15.26
N THR A 83 1.49 -21.64 -14.87
CA THR A 83 1.97 -20.75 -13.79
C THR A 83 2.09 -21.59 -12.50
N PRO A 84 3.28 -21.63 -11.86
CA PRO A 84 3.43 -22.31 -10.59
C PRO A 84 2.42 -21.78 -9.57
N ALA A 85 1.91 -22.68 -8.72
CA ALA A 85 1.06 -22.25 -7.61
C ALA A 85 1.82 -21.24 -6.74
N TRP A 86 1.13 -20.20 -6.22
CA TRP A 86 1.73 -19.26 -5.31
C TRP A 86 2.24 -19.99 -4.06
N GLU A 87 3.45 -19.68 -3.69
CA GLU A 87 4.06 -20.20 -2.47
C GLU A 87 3.40 -19.56 -1.24
N GLN A 88 3.27 -20.34 -0.16
CA GLN A 88 2.73 -19.90 1.11
C GLN A 88 3.69 -20.27 2.22
N ARG A 89 4.12 -19.30 3.03
CA ARG A 89 5.00 -19.48 4.19
C ARG A 89 4.53 -18.64 5.36
N LYS A 90 4.96 -18.99 6.57
CA LYS A 90 4.79 -18.10 7.72
C LYS A 90 5.60 -16.83 7.54
N PHE A 91 5.07 -15.71 8.07
CA PHE A 91 5.79 -14.43 8.04
C PHE A 91 7.17 -14.54 8.70
N GLY A 92 7.26 -15.20 9.86
CA GLY A 92 8.52 -15.40 10.57
C GLY A 92 9.58 -16.20 9.80
N ASP A 93 9.17 -17.04 8.83
CA ASP A 93 10.09 -17.76 7.95
C ASP A 93 10.60 -16.88 6.81
N CYS A 94 9.81 -15.87 6.42
CA CYS A 94 10.14 -14.96 5.33
C CYS A 94 10.91 -13.72 5.78
N PHE A 95 10.76 -13.30 7.04
CA PHE A 95 11.27 -12.02 7.53
C PHE A 95 12.05 -12.16 8.83
N GLU A 96 12.99 -11.24 9.01
CA GLU A 96 13.70 -10.98 10.26
C GLU A 96 13.22 -9.66 10.85
N PHE A 97 12.81 -9.66 12.13
CA PHE A 97 12.44 -8.42 12.81
C PHE A 97 13.66 -7.62 13.22
N LEU A 98 13.64 -6.34 12.88
CA LEU A 98 14.65 -5.38 13.31
C LEU A 98 14.20 -4.65 14.60
N LYS A 99 15.08 -3.82 15.16
CA LYS A 99 14.76 -2.96 16.30
C LYS A 99 14.16 -1.65 15.80
N SER A 100 13.11 -1.18 16.47
CA SER A 100 12.56 0.17 16.35
C SER A 100 13.05 1.03 17.51
N ASN A 101 13.14 2.35 17.31
CA ASN A 101 13.44 3.29 18.40
C ASN A 101 12.15 3.70 19.15
N THR A 102 12.34 4.35 20.29
CA THR A 102 11.25 4.81 21.16
C THR A 102 11.13 6.33 21.19
N LEU A 103 11.72 7.04 20.22
CA LEU A 103 11.68 8.48 20.15
C LEU A 103 10.27 8.96 19.81
N SER A 104 9.73 9.83 20.65
CA SER A 104 8.47 10.53 20.35
C SER A 104 8.67 11.58 19.25
N ARG A 105 7.57 12.14 18.74
CA ARG A 105 7.63 13.22 17.76
C ARG A 105 8.47 14.44 18.23
N ALA A 106 8.53 14.70 19.53
CA ALA A 106 9.35 15.78 20.09
C ALA A 106 10.87 15.55 19.97
N GLY A 107 11.30 14.30 19.82
CA GLY A 107 12.70 13.93 19.55
C GLY A 107 13.09 13.96 18.07
N LEU A 108 12.20 14.47 17.22
CA LEU A 108 12.39 14.53 15.76
C LEU A 108 12.28 15.99 15.30
N ASN A 109 13.03 16.34 14.24
CA ASN A 109 12.96 17.65 13.60
C ASN A 109 12.94 17.53 12.07
N GLY A 110 12.55 18.61 11.40
CA GLY A 110 12.45 18.66 9.93
C GLY A 110 13.66 19.31 9.24
N GLU A 111 14.64 19.81 9.99
CA GLU A 111 15.67 20.68 9.45
C GLU A 111 16.98 19.97 9.15
N ASN A 112 17.59 19.31 10.17
CA ASN A 112 18.88 18.68 10.04
C ASN A 112 19.09 17.54 11.06
N GLY A 113 20.04 16.65 10.77
CA GLY A 113 20.46 15.53 11.61
C GLY A 113 21.31 14.56 10.81
N THR A 114 21.88 13.59 11.50
CA THR A 114 22.74 12.57 10.88
C THR A 114 21.97 11.29 10.52
N ALA A 115 20.73 11.15 10.98
CA ALA A 115 19.88 10.01 10.68
C ALA A 115 18.40 10.41 10.55
N ARG A 116 17.67 9.64 9.80
CA ARG A 116 16.23 9.81 9.54
C ARG A 116 15.40 8.78 10.29
N ASN A 117 14.14 9.12 10.52
CA ASN A 117 13.20 8.29 11.26
C ASN A 117 11.91 8.05 10.48
N VAL A 118 11.41 6.80 10.49
CA VAL A 118 10.09 6.46 9.97
C VAL A 118 9.14 6.28 11.15
N HIS A 119 8.25 7.24 11.37
CA HIS A 119 7.32 7.26 12.49
C HIS A 119 5.98 6.62 12.13
N TYR A 120 5.36 5.88 13.07
CA TYR A 120 4.08 5.18 12.82
C TYR A 120 2.97 6.09 12.28
N GLY A 121 2.84 7.30 12.84
CA GLY A 121 1.83 8.25 12.37
C GLY A 121 2.02 8.71 10.93
N ASP A 122 3.26 8.74 10.43
CA ASP A 122 3.53 9.05 9.03
C ASP A 122 3.15 7.87 8.13
N ILE A 123 3.35 6.63 8.59
CA ILE A 123 2.87 5.41 7.90
C ILE A 123 1.36 5.43 7.76
N LEU A 124 0.64 5.77 8.82
CA LEU A 124 -0.82 5.76 8.82
C LEU A 124 -1.41 6.86 7.91
N ILE A 125 -0.80 8.07 7.91
CA ILE A 125 -1.43 9.27 7.35
C ILE A 125 -0.78 9.73 6.03
N LYS A 126 0.57 9.71 5.94
CA LYS A 126 1.29 10.35 4.83
C LYS A 126 1.69 9.39 3.72
N PHE A 127 2.08 8.17 4.09
CA PHE A 127 2.66 7.23 3.13
C PHE A 127 1.60 6.32 2.53
N GLY A 128 1.78 6.00 1.24
CA GLY A 128 1.07 4.93 0.57
C GLY A 128 1.63 3.55 0.94
N ASP A 129 1.45 2.57 0.08
CA ASP A 129 1.95 1.21 0.29
C ASP A 129 3.46 1.10 0.11
N CYS A 130 4.04 2.01 -0.69
CA CYS A 130 5.48 2.10 -0.92
C CYS A 130 6.01 3.47 -0.52
N LEU A 131 7.12 3.50 0.19
CA LEU A 131 7.80 4.72 0.65
C LEU A 131 9.03 4.99 -0.22
N ASP A 132 9.00 6.08 -0.98
CA ASP A 132 10.17 6.66 -1.64
C ASP A 132 10.83 7.66 -0.67
N GLY A 133 11.86 7.22 0.04
CA GLY A 133 12.53 8.00 1.07
C GLY A 133 13.35 9.19 0.53
N GLU A 134 13.70 9.21 -0.76
CA GLU A 134 14.33 10.37 -1.38
C GLU A 134 13.35 11.53 -1.57
N ARG A 135 12.07 11.21 -1.76
CA ARG A 135 11.00 12.19 -2.01
C ARG A 135 10.18 12.53 -0.79
N SER A 136 10.33 11.75 0.28
CA SER A 136 9.53 11.90 1.48
C SER A 136 10.22 12.78 2.48
N ASP A 137 9.45 13.66 3.14
CA ASP A 137 9.91 14.48 4.24
C ASP A 137 10.05 13.63 5.51
N LEU A 138 11.03 12.71 5.49
CA LEU A 138 11.37 11.93 6.66
C LEU A 138 12.06 12.83 7.68
N PRO A 139 11.55 12.91 8.91
CA PRO A 139 12.15 13.75 9.96
C PRO A 139 13.54 13.21 10.35
N PHE A 140 14.39 14.12 10.73
CA PHE A 140 15.67 13.83 11.33
C PHE A 140 15.51 13.50 12.82
N ILE A 141 16.44 12.71 13.33
CA ILE A 141 16.59 12.46 14.77
C ILE A 141 17.40 13.61 15.36
N THR A 142 16.89 14.21 16.45
CA THR A 142 17.53 15.35 17.10
C THR A 142 18.75 14.94 17.91
N ASP A 143 18.68 13.77 18.59
CA ASP A 143 19.76 13.25 19.45
C ASP A 143 20.44 12.06 18.79
N ASP A 144 21.60 12.28 18.19
CA ASP A 144 22.37 11.28 17.49
C ASP A 144 23.02 10.23 18.42
N THR A 145 23.07 10.47 19.72
CA THR A 145 23.68 9.54 20.71
C THR A 145 22.95 8.20 20.77
N VAL A 146 21.71 8.16 20.30
CA VAL A 146 20.91 6.92 20.25
C VAL A 146 21.32 5.98 19.12
N LEU A 147 21.94 6.47 18.06
CA LEU A 147 22.22 5.72 16.81
C LEU A 147 23.04 4.43 17.01
N PRO A 148 24.09 4.39 17.86
CA PRO A 148 24.84 3.16 18.05
C PRO A 148 24.01 1.97 18.50
N LYS A 149 22.92 2.19 19.21
CA LYS A 149 21.98 1.13 19.67
C LYS A 149 21.25 0.46 18.50
N TYR A 150 21.15 1.14 17.36
CA TYR A 150 20.40 0.71 16.18
C TYR A 150 21.26 0.40 14.97
N ALA A 151 22.60 0.36 15.13
CA ALA A 151 23.55 0.10 14.04
C ALA A 151 23.20 -1.18 13.24
N GLY A 152 22.76 -2.25 13.93
CA GLY A 152 22.30 -3.49 13.29
C GLY A 152 20.87 -3.45 12.73
N SER A 153 20.17 -2.34 12.90
CA SER A 153 18.74 -2.18 12.51
C SER A 153 18.53 -0.98 11.58
N ILE A 154 19.59 -0.49 10.95
CA ILE A 154 19.51 0.50 9.88
C ILE A 154 18.71 -0.13 8.74
N LEU A 155 17.71 0.62 8.28
CA LEU A 155 16.79 0.17 7.25
C LEU A 155 17.48 0.11 5.87
N ARG A 156 16.98 -0.78 5.02
CA ARG A 156 17.46 -1.00 3.65
C ARG A 156 16.27 -0.99 2.69
N GLU A 157 16.54 -0.80 1.42
CA GLU A 157 15.52 -0.99 0.38
C GLU A 157 14.98 -2.42 0.42
N GLY A 158 13.66 -2.55 0.26
CA GLY A 158 12.94 -3.80 0.39
C GLY A 158 12.53 -4.18 1.81
N ASP A 159 13.03 -3.48 2.86
CA ASP A 159 12.49 -3.64 4.21
C ASP A 159 11.04 -3.15 4.25
N VAL A 160 10.21 -3.79 5.08
CA VAL A 160 8.84 -3.38 5.34
C VAL A 160 8.70 -2.90 6.78
N ILE A 161 7.89 -1.86 7.00
CA ILE A 161 7.66 -1.30 8.33
C ILE A 161 6.16 -1.25 8.58
N PHE A 162 5.69 -1.91 9.62
CA PHE A 162 4.30 -1.87 10.07
C PHE A 162 4.12 -0.79 11.13
N ALA A 163 3.02 -0.06 11.09
CA ALA A 163 2.52 0.69 12.24
C ALA A 163 1.84 -0.30 13.18
N ASP A 164 2.43 -0.54 14.35
CA ASP A 164 1.91 -1.53 15.29
C ASP A 164 0.67 -1.06 16.05
N THR A 165 0.36 0.23 15.99
CA THR A 165 -0.70 0.87 16.77
C THR A 165 -1.46 1.88 15.92
N ALA A 166 -2.79 1.88 16.04
CA ALA A 166 -3.70 2.87 15.45
C ALA A 166 -4.96 3.06 16.33
N GLU A 167 -5.79 4.06 16.03
CA GLU A 167 -7.07 4.29 16.68
C GLU A 167 -8.21 3.41 16.13
N ASP A 168 -7.94 2.70 15.04
CA ASP A 168 -8.89 1.84 14.33
C ASP A 168 -8.21 0.60 13.72
N GLU A 169 -8.94 -0.13 12.88
CA GLU A 169 -8.47 -1.33 12.18
C GLU A 169 -7.33 -1.08 11.18
N THR A 170 -6.85 0.15 11.03
CA THR A 170 -5.64 0.47 10.23
C THR A 170 -4.34 0.09 10.95
N ALA A 171 -4.39 -0.33 12.20
CA ALA A 171 -3.26 -0.98 12.88
C ALA A 171 -2.73 -2.12 12.01
N GLY A 172 -1.41 -2.25 11.88
CA GLY A 172 -0.80 -3.20 10.96
C GLY A 172 -0.67 -2.70 9.52
N LYS A 173 -1.07 -1.45 9.21
CA LYS A 173 -0.69 -0.83 7.93
C LYS A 173 0.83 -0.79 7.81
N CYS A 174 1.35 -1.15 6.63
CA CYS A 174 2.79 -1.17 6.39
C CYS A 174 3.22 -0.30 5.22
N VAL A 175 4.50 -0.05 5.13
CA VAL A 175 5.16 0.54 3.95
C VAL A 175 6.36 -0.31 3.54
N GLU A 176 6.54 -0.52 2.25
CA GLU A 176 7.76 -1.08 1.69
C GLU A 176 8.71 0.06 1.34
N LEU A 177 9.96 -0.04 1.79
CA LEU A 177 11.00 0.94 1.49
C LEU A 177 11.56 0.71 0.09
N ARG A 178 11.44 1.70 -0.78
CA ARG A 178 11.89 1.58 -2.17
C ARG A 178 13.20 2.31 -2.45
N LYS A 179 13.31 3.51 -1.94
CA LYS A 179 14.51 4.34 -2.02
C LYS A 179 14.77 4.94 -0.66
N LEU A 180 16.00 5.03 -0.30
CA LEU A 180 16.40 5.61 0.96
C LEU A 180 17.22 6.90 0.72
N PRO A 181 17.09 7.88 1.61
CA PRO A 181 17.98 9.04 1.62
C PRO A 181 19.42 8.60 1.91
N LYS A 182 20.36 9.50 1.70
CA LYS A 182 21.79 9.22 1.98
C LYS A 182 22.04 8.97 3.47
N GLU A 183 21.28 9.63 4.32
CA GLU A 183 21.39 9.50 5.75
C GLU A 183 20.82 8.14 6.22
N PRO A 184 21.47 7.48 7.19
CA PRO A 184 20.93 6.27 7.79
C PRO A 184 19.48 6.48 8.24
N THR A 185 18.62 5.53 7.93
CA THR A 185 17.21 5.60 8.31
C THR A 185 16.90 4.47 9.28
N ILE A 186 16.21 4.78 10.37
CA ILE A 186 15.78 3.81 11.37
C ILE A 186 14.27 3.87 11.59
N SER A 187 13.72 2.75 12.04
CA SER A 187 12.30 2.60 12.36
C SER A 187 11.98 3.27 13.69
N GLY A 188 10.88 4.01 13.74
CA GLY A 188 10.48 4.85 14.86
C GLY A 188 9.61 4.18 15.90
N LEU A 189 9.10 4.99 16.81
CA LEU A 189 8.14 4.59 17.84
C LEU A 189 6.90 3.96 17.21
N HIS A 190 6.35 2.94 17.87
CA HIS A 190 5.16 2.21 17.44
C HIS A 190 5.27 1.68 16.01
N THR A 191 6.43 1.12 15.69
CA THR A 191 6.65 0.45 14.41
C THR A 191 7.28 -0.92 14.59
N ILE A 192 6.98 -1.84 13.67
CA ILE A 192 7.59 -3.16 13.56
C ILE A 192 8.32 -3.24 12.22
N PRO A 193 9.63 -2.98 12.18
CA PRO A 193 10.42 -3.18 10.98
C PRO A 193 10.75 -4.66 10.77
N ALA A 194 10.61 -5.11 9.53
CA ALA A 194 10.91 -6.48 9.14
C ALA A 194 11.68 -6.51 7.81
N ARG A 195 12.77 -7.27 7.79
CA ARG A 195 13.65 -7.45 6.65
C ARG A 195 13.38 -8.78 5.97
N PRO A 196 13.13 -8.80 4.66
CA PRO A 196 13.02 -10.04 3.92
C PRO A 196 14.31 -10.88 4.01
N ARG A 197 14.18 -12.19 4.26
CA ARG A 197 15.31 -13.14 4.29
C ARG A 197 15.80 -13.54 2.91
N PHE A 198 14.98 -13.25 1.87
CA PHE A 198 15.27 -13.53 0.46
C PHE A 198 14.63 -12.43 -0.40
N PRO A 199 15.09 -12.27 -1.66
CA PRO A 199 14.59 -11.20 -2.53
C PRO A 199 13.09 -11.32 -2.83
N PHE A 200 12.39 -10.18 -2.80
CA PHE A 200 11.05 -9.99 -3.31
C PHE A 200 11.03 -8.98 -4.46
N GLY A 201 10.00 -9.04 -5.31
CA GLY A 201 9.80 -8.05 -6.37
C GLY A 201 9.47 -6.68 -5.79
N THR A 202 10.16 -5.65 -6.25
CA THR A 202 10.02 -4.27 -5.74
C THR A 202 8.58 -3.77 -5.83
N GLY A 203 8.03 -3.30 -4.74
CA GLY A 203 6.67 -2.79 -4.62
C GLY A 203 5.61 -3.89 -4.40
N TYR A 204 5.99 -5.17 -4.48
CA TYR A 204 5.07 -6.26 -4.25
C TYR A 204 4.62 -6.35 -2.78
N LEU A 205 5.58 -6.30 -1.85
CA LEU A 205 5.32 -6.47 -0.43
C LEU A 205 4.44 -5.37 0.13
N GLY A 206 4.71 -4.11 -0.20
CA GLY A 206 3.92 -2.98 0.26
C GLY A 206 2.44 -3.14 -0.09
N HIS A 207 2.15 -3.44 -1.35
CA HIS A 207 0.76 -3.64 -1.80
C HIS A 207 0.14 -4.93 -1.26
N TYR A 208 0.91 -6.03 -1.21
CA TYR A 208 0.38 -7.31 -0.74
C TYR A 208 0.03 -7.27 0.75
N LEU A 209 0.93 -6.76 1.59
CA LEU A 209 0.76 -6.73 3.05
C LEU A 209 -0.33 -5.75 3.50
N ASN A 210 -0.66 -4.74 2.68
CA ASN A 210 -1.81 -3.84 2.91
C ASN A 210 -3.11 -4.35 2.27
N SER A 211 -3.06 -5.43 1.47
CA SER A 211 -4.26 -5.96 0.84
C SER A 211 -5.21 -6.60 1.85
N ASP A 212 -6.51 -6.59 1.54
CA ASP A 212 -7.52 -7.31 2.33
C ASP A 212 -7.16 -8.78 2.54
N ALA A 213 -6.53 -9.41 1.56
CA ALA A 213 -6.14 -10.82 1.62
C ALA A 213 -5.14 -11.12 2.75
N TYR A 214 -4.26 -10.17 3.05
CA TYR A 214 -3.31 -10.28 4.16
C TYR A 214 -3.85 -9.64 5.44
N HIS A 215 -4.37 -8.42 5.36
CA HIS A 215 -4.79 -7.64 6.52
C HIS A 215 -5.90 -8.32 7.35
N ARG A 216 -6.80 -9.06 6.70
CA ARG A 216 -7.83 -9.87 7.39
C ARG A 216 -7.27 -10.89 8.36
N GLN A 217 -6.03 -11.33 8.20
CA GLN A 217 -5.37 -12.22 9.16
C GLN A 217 -4.98 -11.49 10.43
N LEU A 218 -4.77 -10.17 10.36
CA LEU A 218 -4.39 -9.34 11.51
C LEU A 218 -5.60 -8.98 12.37
N LEU A 219 -6.78 -8.78 11.78
CA LEU A 219 -7.99 -8.35 12.50
C LEU A 219 -8.29 -9.16 13.77
N PRO A 220 -8.33 -10.51 13.73
CA PRO A 220 -8.58 -11.32 14.93
C PRO A 220 -7.41 -11.32 15.93
N LEU A 221 -6.24 -10.84 15.55
CA LEU A 221 -5.02 -10.80 16.37
C LEU A 221 -4.79 -9.41 16.99
N MET A 222 -5.61 -8.43 16.60
CA MET A 222 -5.57 -7.08 17.14
C MET A 222 -6.05 -7.04 18.59
N GLN A 223 -5.41 -6.22 19.41
CA GLN A 223 -5.73 -6.04 20.82
C GLN A 223 -5.94 -4.56 21.14
N GLY A 224 -6.85 -4.30 22.05
CA GLY A 224 -7.19 -2.95 22.52
C GLY A 224 -8.63 -2.55 22.19
N ILE A 225 -9.10 -1.46 22.82
CA ILE A 225 -10.47 -0.93 22.62
C ILE A 225 -10.42 0.46 21.98
N LYS A 226 -9.67 1.39 22.58
CA LYS A 226 -9.50 2.76 22.04
C LYS A 226 -8.26 2.90 21.16
N VAL A 227 -7.24 2.16 21.52
CA VAL A 227 -5.98 2.07 20.79
C VAL A 227 -5.79 0.60 20.45
N ILE A 228 -5.79 0.30 19.19
CA ILE A 228 -5.64 -1.05 18.64
C ILE A 228 -4.18 -1.29 18.32
N SER A 229 -3.66 -2.45 18.68
CA SER A 229 -2.27 -2.82 18.44
C SER A 229 -2.11 -4.22 17.90
N VAL A 230 -1.04 -4.41 17.11
CA VAL A 230 -0.59 -5.69 16.57
C VAL A 230 0.81 -5.99 17.10
N SER A 231 1.00 -7.18 17.64
CA SER A 231 2.31 -7.59 18.18
C SER A 231 3.21 -8.25 17.12
N LYS A 232 4.52 -8.26 17.38
CA LYS A 232 5.48 -9.04 16.56
C LYS A 232 5.12 -10.52 16.52
N ALA A 233 4.67 -11.08 17.63
CA ALA A 233 4.27 -12.48 17.72
C ALA A 233 3.04 -12.76 16.83
N ALA A 234 2.06 -11.84 16.79
CA ALA A 234 0.92 -11.95 15.91
C ALA A 234 1.33 -11.94 14.44
N LEU A 235 2.20 -11.02 14.02
CA LEU A 235 2.73 -10.97 12.67
C LEU A 235 3.49 -12.24 12.30
N GLN A 236 4.31 -12.78 13.21
CA GLN A 236 5.16 -13.94 12.95
C GLN A 236 4.38 -15.17 12.49
N ASP A 237 3.17 -15.35 13.00
CA ASP A 237 2.32 -16.51 12.70
C ASP A 237 1.41 -16.33 11.49
N THR A 238 1.31 -15.13 10.92
CA THR A 238 0.54 -14.89 9.71
C THR A 238 1.14 -15.60 8.49
N GLN A 239 0.32 -15.82 7.46
CA GLN A 239 0.73 -16.47 6.22
C GLN A 239 1.01 -15.45 5.13
N VAL A 240 2.19 -15.51 4.55
CA VAL A 240 2.57 -14.71 3.37
C VAL A 240 2.45 -15.59 2.14
N ARG A 241 1.78 -15.08 1.11
CA ARG A 241 1.62 -15.76 -0.18
C ARG A 241 2.27 -14.95 -1.28
N PHE A 242 3.04 -15.59 -2.12
CA PHE A 242 3.76 -14.90 -3.19
C PHE A 242 3.97 -15.82 -4.40
N PRO A 243 3.89 -15.25 -5.62
CA PRO A 243 4.27 -15.93 -6.85
C PRO A 243 5.78 -15.93 -7.05
N GLY A 244 6.24 -16.39 -8.21
CA GLY A 244 7.63 -16.26 -8.62
C GLY A 244 8.07 -14.79 -8.74
N LEU A 245 9.37 -14.52 -8.59
CA LEU A 245 9.94 -13.16 -8.51
C LEU A 245 9.57 -12.27 -9.72
N SER A 246 9.54 -12.84 -10.92
CA SER A 246 9.14 -12.11 -12.13
C SER A 246 7.68 -11.64 -12.07
N GLU A 247 6.79 -12.47 -11.54
CA GLU A 247 5.37 -12.12 -11.36
C GLU A 247 5.19 -11.09 -10.26
N GLN A 248 5.92 -11.22 -9.15
CA GLN A 248 5.94 -10.20 -8.09
C GLN A 248 6.34 -8.83 -8.65
N SER A 249 7.42 -8.79 -9.44
CA SER A 249 7.91 -7.53 -10.03
C SER A 249 6.89 -6.92 -10.99
N ALA A 250 6.20 -7.74 -11.79
CA ALA A 250 5.15 -7.26 -12.68
C ALA A 250 3.93 -6.72 -11.92
N ILE A 251 3.51 -7.40 -10.84
CA ILE A 251 2.42 -6.95 -9.96
C ILE A 251 2.80 -5.62 -9.30
N GLY A 252 3.99 -5.55 -8.68
CA GLY A 252 4.47 -4.34 -8.02
C GLY A 252 4.55 -3.14 -8.96
N ALA A 253 5.11 -3.33 -10.17
CA ALA A 253 5.20 -2.28 -11.17
C ALA A 253 3.81 -1.75 -11.59
N ALA A 254 2.86 -2.65 -11.89
CA ALA A 254 1.52 -2.27 -12.30
C ALA A 254 0.76 -1.49 -11.20
N LEU A 255 0.87 -1.92 -9.94
CA LEU A 255 0.20 -1.26 -8.82
C LEU A 255 0.83 0.11 -8.54
N ASN A 256 2.16 0.24 -8.61
CA ASN A 256 2.85 1.52 -8.49
C ASN A 256 2.48 2.52 -9.58
N GLU A 257 2.24 2.06 -10.81
CA GLU A 257 1.77 2.91 -11.90
C GLU A 257 0.36 3.43 -11.61
N ILE A 258 -0.53 2.58 -11.10
CA ILE A 258 -1.87 2.97 -10.69
C ILE A 258 -1.82 4.03 -9.57
N ASP A 259 -0.99 3.86 -8.54
CA ASP A 259 -0.82 4.84 -7.46
C ASP A 259 -0.30 6.18 -7.99
N SER A 260 0.61 6.14 -8.94
CA SER A 260 1.13 7.34 -9.60
C SER A 260 0.03 8.10 -10.37
N LEU A 261 -0.81 7.37 -11.09
CA LEU A 261 -1.96 7.94 -11.81
C LEU A 261 -2.99 8.55 -10.84
N ILE A 262 -3.30 7.86 -9.74
CA ILE A 262 -4.19 8.37 -8.68
C ILE A 262 -3.65 9.69 -8.13
N THR A 263 -2.37 9.75 -7.79
CA THR A 263 -1.71 10.94 -7.25
C THR A 263 -1.75 12.11 -8.23
N LEU A 264 -1.46 11.87 -9.51
CA LEU A 264 -1.53 12.89 -10.56
C LEU A 264 -2.95 13.47 -10.71
N HIS A 265 -3.96 12.61 -10.68
CA HIS A 265 -5.36 13.02 -10.76
C HIS A 265 -5.79 13.86 -9.55
N GLN A 266 -5.37 13.49 -8.35
CA GLN A 266 -5.64 14.27 -7.14
C GLN A 266 -5.03 15.66 -7.22
N ARG A 267 -3.77 15.78 -7.64
CA ARG A 267 -3.08 17.08 -7.84
C ARG A 267 -3.79 17.94 -8.87
N LYS A 268 -4.20 17.37 -10.00
CA LYS A 268 -4.95 18.07 -11.05
C LYS A 268 -6.29 18.61 -10.54
N ARG A 269 -7.04 17.81 -9.78
CA ARG A 269 -8.31 18.23 -9.16
C ARG A 269 -8.13 19.38 -8.18
N LEU A 270 -7.11 19.33 -7.32
CA LEU A 270 -6.79 20.40 -6.39
C LEU A 270 -6.44 21.69 -7.12
N SER A 271 -5.62 21.63 -8.18
CA SER A 271 -5.26 22.78 -9.00
C SER A 271 -6.49 23.41 -9.68
N ILE A 272 -7.40 22.62 -10.23
CA ILE A 272 -8.64 23.11 -10.84
C ILE A 272 -9.52 23.81 -9.78
N ARG A 273 -9.67 23.19 -8.61
CA ARG A 273 -10.46 23.76 -7.50
C ARG A 273 -9.89 25.10 -7.01
N GLN A 274 -8.58 25.20 -6.88
CA GLN A 274 -7.90 26.47 -6.49
C GLN A 274 -8.15 27.57 -7.53
N ARG A 275 -8.04 27.27 -8.84
CA ARG A 275 -8.33 28.23 -9.91
C ARG A 275 -9.79 28.67 -9.92
N SER A 276 -10.72 27.75 -9.68
CA SER A 276 -12.16 28.11 -9.60
C SER A 276 -12.46 29.01 -8.41
N LEU A 277 -11.82 28.79 -7.27
CA LEU A 277 -11.99 29.64 -6.08
C LEU A 277 -11.40 31.04 -6.28
N SER A 278 -10.26 31.16 -6.96
CA SER A 278 -9.65 32.47 -7.27
C SER A 278 -10.49 33.31 -8.26
N LEU A 279 -11.33 32.67 -9.08
CA LEU A 279 -12.23 33.38 -10.01
C LEU A 279 -13.53 33.89 -9.35
N ILE A 280 -13.86 33.38 -8.17
CA ILE A 280 -15.08 33.79 -7.44
C ILE A 280 -14.80 35.00 -6.51
N HIS A 281 -13.53 35.29 -6.24
CA HIS A 281 -13.09 36.40 -5.38
C HIS A 281 -12.68 37.66 -6.14
N ILE A 282 -13.02 37.80 -7.42
CA ILE A 282 -12.99 39.01 -8.24
C ILE A 282 -14.39 39.49 -8.46
#